data_eb493328fd4e3fb0eddb097227244c8b
#
_entry.id   eb493328fd4e3fb0eddb097227244c8b
#
_cell.length_a   1.000
_cell.length_b   1.000
_cell.length_c   1.000
_cell.angle_alpha   90.00
_cell.angle_beta   90.00
_cell.angle_gamma   90.00
#
_symmetry.space_group_name_H-M   'P 1'
#
loop_
_entity.id
_entity.type
_entity.pdbx_description
1 polymer ?
#
loop_
_entity_poly.entity_id
_entity_poly.type
_entity_poly.pdbx_seq_one_letter_code
_entity_poly.pdbx_strand_id
1 'polypeptide(L)'
;AELELDVIDLDRQGRGVARLGQRVVFVQGALPGDRIRVAPLPRRRGQQEARLLQLIQPSPERRRPPCILADHCGGCSLQAYGAEAQQRWKQQWVEQTLRRIGGLEMRVEPLMASDAELGYRNRAIIPLERDRDGRLRGGFYRRGSHRIVNMNRCPVLDPRLDALIAAADAAGVMPTLSAAAMAAWPHITPPTWM
;
A
#
# COMPACT_ATOMS: atom_id res chain seq x y z
N ALA A 1 -19.74 6.80 17.08
CA ALA A 1 -19.16 5.87 18.05
C ALA A 1 -17.98 5.17 17.41
N GLU A 2 -16.87 5.00 18.13
CA GLU A 2 -15.72 4.19 17.72
C GLU A 2 -16.02 2.71 17.97
N LEU A 3 -15.38 1.84 17.18
CA LEU A 3 -15.53 0.40 17.28
C LEU A 3 -14.16 -0.26 17.36
N GLU A 4 -14.07 -1.36 18.10
CA GLU A 4 -12.91 -2.25 18.08
C GLU A 4 -13.25 -3.49 17.24
N LEU A 5 -12.35 -3.86 16.33
CA LEU A 5 -12.53 -4.95 15.37
C LEU A 5 -11.25 -5.75 15.23
N ASP A 6 -11.41 -7.05 15.00
CA ASP A 6 -10.34 -7.95 14.58
C ASP A 6 -10.40 -8.11 13.07
N VAL A 7 -9.25 -7.91 12.41
CA VAL A 7 -9.12 -8.03 10.96
C VAL A 7 -8.82 -9.48 10.60
N ILE A 8 -9.68 -10.06 9.78
CA ILE A 8 -9.65 -11.50 9.46
C ILE A 8 -9.11 -11.80 8.05
N ASP A 9 -9.17 -10.86 7.13
CA ASP A 9 -8.78 -11.07 5.73
C ASP A 9 -8.45 -9.75 5.04
N LEU A 10 -8.10 -9.80 3.76
CA LEU A 10 -7.99 -8.65 2.86
C LEU A 10 -8.97 -8.80 1.70
N ASP A 11 -9.44 -7.67 1.20
CA ASP A 11 -10.14 -7.65 -0.07
C ASP A 11 -9.15 -7.51 -1.25
N ARG A 12 -9.67 -7.59 -2.49
CA ARG A 12 -8.86 -7.46 -3.72
C ARG A 12 -8.14 -6.12 -3.86
N GLN A 13 -8.51 -5.10 -3.10
CA GLN A 13 -7.88 -3.78 -3.09
C GLN A 13 -6.82 -3.65 -1.99
N GLY A 14 -6.63 -4.71 -1.18
CA GLY A 14 -5.72 -4.72 -0.04
C GLY A 14 -6.26 -3.95 1.16
N ARG A 15 -7.60 -3.80 1.29
CA ARG A 15 -8.24 -3.28 2.49
C ARG A 15 -8.47 -4.43 3.46
N GLY A 16 -8.21 -4.20 4.75
CA GLY A 16 -8.54 -5.15 5.81
C GLY A 16 -10.05 -5.42 5.85
N VAL A 17 -10.40 -6.68 6.02
CA VAL A 17 -11.77 -7.17 6.16
C VAL A 17 -11.99 -7.55 7.62
N ALA A 18 -12.94 -6.92 8.25
CA ALA A 18 -13.39 -7.23 9.60
C ALA A 18 -14.91 -7.51 9.63
N ARG A 19 -15.39 -8.05 10.73
CA ARG A 19 -16.83 -8.29 10.95
C ARG A 19 -17.36 -7.52 12.15
N LEU A 20 -18.52 -6.91 11.96
CA LEU A 20 -19.32 -6.34 13.05
C LEU A 20 -20.67 -7.07 13.06
N GLY A 21 -20.77 -8.14 13.86
CA GLY A 21 -21.86 -9.11 13.78
C GLY A 21 -21.90 -9.76 12.38
N GLN A 22 -23.01 -9.68 11.69
CA GLN A 22 -23.17 -10.22 10.32
C GLN A 22 -22.63 -9.28 9.22
N ARG A 23 -22.18 -8.09 9.56
CA ARG A 23 -21.76 -7.09 8.58
C ARG A 23 -20.27 -7.14 8.34
N VAL A 24 -19.87 -7.05 7.07
CA VAL A 24 -18.48 -6.89 6.67
C VAL A 24 -18.12 -5.41 6.72
N VAL A 25 -16.97 -5.11 7.30
CA VAL A 25 -16.40 -3.76 7.39
C VAL A 25 -15.04 -3.75 6.72
N PHE A 26 -14.83 -2.81 5.80
CA PHE A 26 -13.57 -2.63 5.09
C PHE A 26 -12.76 -1.50 5.71
N VAL A 27 -11.49 -1.76 6.01
CA VAL A 27 -10.62 -0.80 6.67
C VAL A 27 -9.31 -0.64 5.91
N GLN A 28 -9.08 0.55 5.37
CA GLN A 28 -7.84 0.84 4.66
C GLN A 28 -6.65 0.85 5.61
N GLY A 29 -5.56 0.17 5.24
CA GLY A 29 -4.32 0.11 6.03
C GLY A 29 -4.32 -0.92 7.16
N ALA A 30 -5.44 -1.62 7.38
CA ALA A 30 -5.53 -2.73 8.31
C ALA A 30 -5.12 -4.05 7.62
N LEU A 31 -4.51 -4.96 8.36
CA LEU A 31 -3.99 -6.24 7.87
C LEU A 31 -4.56 -7.39 8.68
N PRO A 32 -4.65 -8.61 8.11
CA PRO A 32 -5.09 -9.79 8.84
C PRO A 32 -4.28 -10.01 10.11
N GLY A 33 -4.98 -10.28 11.21
CA GLY A 33 -4.39 -10.43 12.54
C GLY A 33 -4.19 -9.12 13.32
N ASP A 34 -4.52 -7.96 12.72
CA ASP A 34 -4.58 -6.72 13.49
C ASP A 34 -5.84 -6.68 14.35
N ARG A 35 -5.71 -6.20 15.59
CA ARG A 35 -6.81 -5.66 16.38
C ARG A 35 -6.77 -4.14 16.32
N ILE A 36 -7.87 -3.53 15.90
CA ILE A 36 -7.91 -2.12 15.52
C ILE A 36 -9.07 -1.38 16.17
N ARG A 37 -8.89 -0.06 16.36
CA ARG A 37 -9.97 0.88 16.66
C ARG A 37 -10.27 1.70 15.42
N VAL A 38 -11.54 1.81 15.08
CA VAL A 38 -12.02 2.44 13.85
C VAL A 38 -13.19 3.38 14.08
N ALA A 39 -13.33 4.37 13.21
CA ALA A 39 -14.52 5.19 13.08
C ALA A 39 -15.30 4.76 11.82
N PRO A 40 -16.55 4.30 11.96
CA PRO A 40 -17.40 3.98 10.82
C PRO A 40 -17.59 5.18 9.89
N LEU A 41 -17.55 4.92 8.59
CA LEU A 41 -17.84 5.91 7.55
C LEU A 41 -19.28 5.72 7.02
N PRO A 42 -19.86 6.74 6.40
CA PRO A 42 -21.14 6.58 5.71
C PRO A 42 -21.08 5.44 4.68
N ARG A 43 -22.13 4.62 4.65
CA ARG A 43 -22.21 3.51 3.70
C ARG A 43 -22.23 4.03 2.26
N ARG A 44 -21.44 3.41 1.41
CA ARG A 44 -21.41 3.71 -0.01
C ARG A 44 -21.59 2.42 -0.82
N ARG A 45 -22.49 2.43 -1.81
CA ARG A 45 -22.76 1.28 -2.68
C ARG A 45 -22.98 -0.05 -1.93
N GLY A 46 -23.68 0.02 -0.79
CA GLY A 46 -23.95 -1.15 0.05
C GLY A 46 -22.78 -1.62 0.94
N GLN A 47 -21.58 -1.09 0.76
CA GLN A 47 -20.40 -1.43 1.56
C GLN A 47 -20.29 -0.55 2.81
N GLN A 48 -19.88 -1.16 3.92
CA GLN A 48 -19.51 -0.44 5.13
C GLN A 48 -17.99 -0.30 5.17
N GLU A 49 -17.51 0.93 5.10
CA GLU A 49 -16.11 1.26 5.31
C GLU A 49 -15.93 1.89 6.70
N ALA A 50 -14.71 1.77 7.23
CA ALA A 50 -14.33 2.48 8.44
C ALA A 50 -12.91 3.03 8.32
N ARG A 51 -12.69 4.16 8.98
CA ARG A 51 -11.37 4.79 9.07
C ARG A 51 -10.60 4.20 10.23
N LEU A 52 -9.40 3.71 9.99
CA LEU A 52 -8.47 3.29 11.03
C LEU A 52 -8.09 4.47 11.90
N LEU A 53 -8.27 4.34 13.21
CA LEU A 53 -7.89 5.34 14.20
C LEU A 53 -6.63 4.92 14.94
N GLN A 54 -6.56 3.63 15.32
CA GLN A 54 -5.47 3.09 16.13
C GLN A 54 -5.27 1.60 15.83
N LEU A 55 -4.02 1.18 15.79
CA LEU A 55 -3.63 -0.22 15.94
C LEU A 55 -3.55 -0.53 17.44
N ILE A 56 -4.47 -1.34 17.95
CA ILE A 56 -4.47 -1.78 19.35
C ILE A 56 -3.42 -2.87 19.54
N GLN A 57 -3.46 -3.87 18.65
CA GLN A 57 -2.50 -4.94 18.58
C GLN A 57 -2.16 -5.19 17.11
N PRO A 58 -0.91 -4.91 16.70
CA PRO A 58 -0.49 -5.16 15.33
C PRO A 58 -0.35 -6.66 15.07
N SER A 59 -0.68 -7.07 13.86
CA SER A 59 -0.41 -8.41 13.34
C SER A 59 1.08 -8.73 13.41
N PRO A 60 1.48 -9.97 13.78
CA PRO A 60 2.88 -10.38 13.73
C PRO A 60 3.46 -10.38 12.31
N GLU A 61 2.60 -10.41 11.29
CA GLU A 61 2.99 -10.35 9.88
C GLU A 61 3.12 -8.92 9.34
N ARG A 62 2.85 -7.92 10.18
CA ARG A 62 3.04 -6.52 9.86
C ARG A 62 4.52 -6.17 9.89
N ARG A 63 4.97 -5.42 8.89
CA ARG A 63 6.31 -4.86 8.84
C ARG A 63 6.28 -3.36 8.61
N ARG A 64 7.39 -2.68 8.89
CA ARG A 64 7.56 -1.29 8.47
C ARG A 64 7.62 -1.25 6.94
N PRO A 65 6.78 -0.43 6.28
CA PRO A 65 6.85 -0.27 4.83
C PRO A 65 8.22 0.24 4.39
N PRO A 66 8.82 -0.31 3.32
CA PRO A 66 10.08 0.21 2.76
C PRO A 66 9.92 1.60 2.12
N CYS A 67 8.70 2.03 1.81
CA CYS A 67 8.40 3.36 1.30
C CYS A 67 7.83 4.25 2.39
N ILE A 68 8.45 5.41 2.63
CA ILE A 68 7.96 6.40 3.61
C ILE A 68 6.62 7.02 3.23
N LEU A 69 6.25 6.96 1.95
CA LEU A 69 4.98 7.49 1.43
C LEU A 69 3.85 6.45 1.44
N ALA A 70 4.10 5.24 1.97
CA ALA A 70 3.16 4.12 1.89
C ALA A 70 1.78 4.44 2.48
N ASP A 71 1.72 5.26 3.54
CA ASP A 71 0.47 5.63 4.21
C ASP A 71 -0.36 6.64 3.39
N HIS A 72 0.27 7.35 2.47
CA HIS A 72 -0.36 8.42 1.69
C HIS A 72 -0.51 8.08 0.21
N CYS A 73 0.48 7.39 -0.35
CA CYS A 73 0.53 7.03 -1.76
C CYS A 73 -0.44 5.88 -2.09
N GLY A 74 -1.19 6.05 -3.17
CA GLY A 74 -2.11 5.02 -3.69
C GLY A 74 -1.44 3.96 -4.56
N GLY A 75 -0.15 4.08 -4.86
CA GLY A 75 0.56 3.19 -5.77
C GLY A 75 0.80 1.78 -5.24
N CYS A 76 0.80 1.59 -3.91
CA CYS A 76 1.04 0.30 -3.26
C CYS A 76 0.02 0.04 -2.15
N SER A 77 -0.50 -1.19 -2.06
CA SER A 77 -1.52 -1.55 -1.06
C SER A 77 -0.98 -2.37 0.10
N LEU A 78 0.08 -3.16 -0.11
CA LEU A 78 0.49 -4.23 0.82
C LEU A 78 1.92 -4.07 1.36
N GLN A 79 2.56 -2.91 1.24
CA GLN A 79 3.95 -2.76 1.69
C GLN A 79 4.15 -2.99 3.21
N ALA A 80 3.11 -2.75 4.00
CA ALA A 80 3.11 -3.03 5.43
C ALA A 80 2.91 -4.50 5.78
N TYR A 81 2.61 -5.36 4.80
CA TYR A 81 2.40 -6.79 4.98
C TYR A 81 3.66 -7.55 4.57
N GLY A 82 4.12 -8.50 5.38
CA GLY A 82 5.32 -9.29 5.08
C GLY A 82 5.22 -10.04 3.75
N ALA A 83 6.34 -10.23 3.05
CA ALA A 83 6.34 -10.83 1.72
C ALA A 83 5.72 -12.23 1.69
N GLU A 84 6.13 -13.09 2.62
CA GLU A 84 5.58 -14.44 2.73
C GLU A 84 4.08 -14.44 3.04
N ALA A 85 3.63 -13.51 3.89
CA ALA A 85 2.21 -13.36 4.20
C ALA A 85 1.42 -12.89 2.96
N GLN A 86 1.98 -11.98 2.16
CA GLN A 86 1.39 -11.60 0.88
C GLN A 86 1.26 -12.78 -0.08
N GLN A 87 2.27 -13.65 -0.14
CA GLN A 87 2.27 -14.84 -1.01
C GLN A 87 1.17 -15.82 -0.58
N ARG A 88 1.10 -16.14 0.72
CA ARG A 88 0.03 -17.00 1.27
C ARG A 88 -1.36 -16.44 1.03
N TRP A 89 -1.53 -15.15 1.27
CA TRP A 89 -2.81 -14.49 1.03
C TRP A 89 -3.21 -14.53 -0.46
N LYS A 90 -2.29 -14.26 -1.38
CA LYS A 90 -2.56 -14.31 -2.83
C LYS A 90 -2.96 -15.71 -3.29
N GLN A 91 -2.25 -16.75 -2.81
CA GLN A 91 -2.59 -18.15 -3.09
C GLN A 91 -4.00 -18.48 -2.60
N GLN A 92 -4.30 -18.20 -1.34
CA GLN A 92 -5.62 -18.42 -0.74
C GLN A 92 -6.72 -17.65 -1.46
N TRP A 93 -6.44 -16.43 -1.90
CA TRP A 93 -7.38 -15.61 -2.65
C TRP A 93 -7.75 -16.24 -3.98
N VAL A 94 -6.78 -16.81 -4.71
CA VAL A 94 -7.03 -17.56 -5.95
C VAL A 94 -7.86 -18.80 -5.67
N GLU A 95 -7.52 -19.61 -4.68
CA GLU A 95 -8.28 -20.81 -4.30
C GLU A 95 -9.72 -20.47 -3.94
N GLN A 96 -9.94 -19.44 -3.13
CA GLN A 96 -11.28 -18.99 -2.76
C GLN A 96 -12.07 -18.49 -3.97
N THR A 97 -11.40 -17.81 -4.90
CA THR A 97 -12.04 -17.31 -6.13
C THR A 97 -12.47 -18.47 -7.03
N LEU A 98 -11.61 -19.46 -7.25
CA LEU A 98 -11.92 -20.66 -8.02
C LEU A 98 -13.11 -21.41 -7.41
N ARG A 99 -13.12 -21.58 -6.09
CA ARG A 99 -14.22 -22.25 -5.38
C ARG A 99 -15.54 -21.47 -5.47
N ARG A 100 -15.52 -20.15 -5.17
CA ARG A 100 -16.76 -19.35 -5.06
C ARG A 100 -17.36 -18.97 -6.40
N ILE A 101 -16.52 -18.68 -7.39
CA ILE A 101 -16.95 -18.19 -8.71
C ILE A 101 -16.91 -19.32 -9.74
N GLY A 102 -15.85 -20.11 -9.73
CA GLY A 102 -15.67 -21.20 -10.69
C GLY A 102 -16.36 -22.51 -10.28
N GLY A 103 -16.81 -22.65 -9.03
CA GLY A 103 -17.34 -23.93 -8.52
C GLY A 103 -16.29 -25.04 -8.47
N LEU A 104 -14.99 -24.69 -8.54
CA LEU A 104 -13.88 -25.63 -8.61
C LEU A 104 -13.22 -25.76 -7.24
N GLU A 105 -13.28 -26.97 -6.66
CA GLU A 105 -12.52 -27.30 -5.47
C GLU A 105 -11.17 -27.87 -5.88
N MET A 106 -10.17 -27.02 -5.95
CA MET A 106 -8.82 -27.41 -6.26
C MET A 106 -7.81 -26.68 -5.36
N ARG A 107 -6.73 -27.34 -5.05
CA ARG A 107 -5.59 -26.72 -4.40
C ARG A 107 -4.75 -25.98 -5.44
N VAL A 108 -4.35 -24.77 -5.13
CA VAL A 108 -3.44 -23.97 -5.94
C VAL A 108 -2.03 -24.18 -5.43
N GLU A 109 -1.09 -24.39 -6.33
CA GLU A 109 0.32 -24.51 -5.99
C GLU A 109 0.84 -23.22 -5.32
N PRO A 110 1.90 -23.30 -4.51
CA PRO A 110 2.52 -22.14 -3.90
C PRO A 110 2.86 -21.08 -4.95
N LEU A 111 2.66 -19.82 -4.60
CA LEU A 111 2.98 -18.69 -5.46
C LEU A 111 4.48 -18.69 -5.81
N MET A 112 4.81 -18.67 -7.09
CA MET A 112 6.17 -18.38 -7.54
C MET A 112 6.46 -16.90 -7.28
N ALA A 113 7.31 -16.64 -6.30
CA ALA A 113 7.71 -15.29 -5.94
C ALA A 113 8.75 -14.75 -6.92
N SER A 114 8.79 -13.43 -7.08
CA SER A 114 9.93 -12.75 -7.71
C SER A 114 11.11 -12.71 -6.76
N ASP A 115 12.33 -12.80 -7.28
CA ASP A 115 13.56 -12.67 -6.49
C ASP A 115 13.69 -11.29 -5.82
N ALA A 116 13.04 -10.27 -6.39
CA ALA A 116 13.05 -8.92 -5.87
C ALA A 116 11.64 -8.43 -5.48
N GLU A 117 11.48 -8.00 -4.24
CA GLU A 117 10.25 -7.33 -3.78
C GLU A 117 10.16 -5.86 -4.23
N LEU A 118 11.29 -5.23 -4.45
CA LEU A 118 11.46 -3.82 -4.81
C LEU A 118 12.29 -3.70 -6.07
N GLY A 119 12.31 -2.52 -6.69
CA GLY A 119 13.13 -2.26 -7.87
C GLY A 119 12.70 -3.00 -9.15
N TYR A 120 11.56 -3.68 -9.14
CA TYR A 120 11.13 -4.54 -10.26
C TYR A 120 10.35 -3.80 -11.34
N ARG A 121 9.79 -2.64 -11.04
CA ARG A 121 8.91 -1.91 -11.96
C ARG A 121 9.75 -1.06 -12.91
N ASN A 122 9.84 -1.47 -14.17
CA ASN A 122 10.60 -0.79 -15.23
C ASN A 122 9.80 0.23 -16.03
N ARG A 123 8.50 0.40 -15.74
CA ARG A 123 7.61 1.36 -16.38
C ARG A 123 6.72 2.05 -15.37
N ALA A 124 6.67 3.38 -15.43
CA ALA A 124 5.76 4.18 -14.62
C ALA A 124 5.17 5.32 -15.46
N ILE A 125 3.92 5.67 -15.18
CA ILE A 125 3.28 6.90 -15.60
C ILE A 125 3.14 7.73 -14.35
N ILE A 126 3.88 8.83 -14.29
CA ILE A 126 3.91 9.72 -13.13
C ILE A 126 3.11 10.98 -13.49
N PRO A 127 1.91 11.17 -12.91
CA PRO A 127 1.14 12.39 -13.07
C PRO A 127 1.93 13.60 -12.60
N LEU A 128 1.77 14.71 -13.32
CA LEU A 128 2.32 16.01 -12.97
C LEU A 128 1.18 17.00 -12.76
N GLU A 129 1.32 17.88 -11.79
CA GLU A 129 0.41 19.01 -11.56
C GLU A 129 1.21 20.28 -11.22
N ARG A 130 0.62 21.46 -11.45
CA ARG A 130 1.16 22.72 -10.94
C ARG A 130 0.52 23.02 -9.58
N ASP A 131 1.36 23.37 -8.61
CA ASP A 131 0.87 23.88 -7.35
C ASP A 131 0.44 25.35 -7.47
N ARG A 132 -0.01 25.94 -6.37
CA ARG A 132 -0.47 27.34 -6.33
C ARG A 132 0.63 28.35 -6.65
N ASP A 133 1.87 27.98 -6.44
CA ASP A 133 3.06 28.80 -6.71
C ASP A 133 3.59 28.59 -8.13
N GLY A 134 2.89 27.81 -8.96
CA GLY A 134 3.25 27.50 -10.34
C GLY A 134 4.33 26.43 -10.49
N ARG A 135 4.80 25.84 -9.38
CA ARG A 135 5.82 24.77 -9.41
C ARG A 135 5.21 23.46 -9.84
N LEU A 136 5.92 22.72 -10.66
CA LEU A 136 5.50 21.37 -11.05
C LEU A 136 5.74 20.40 -9.89
N ARG A 137 4.75 19.55 -9.62
CA ARG A 137 4.79 18.46 -8.65
C ARG A 137 4.55 17.16 -9.39
N GLY A 138 5.34 16.14 -9.09
CA GLY A 138 5.18 14.82 -9.67
C GLY A 138 5.03 13.74 -8.59
N GLY A 139 4.22 12.74 -8.88
CA GLY A 139 4.02 11.63 -7.97
C GLY A 139 2.76 10.84 -8.27
N PHE A 140 2.55 9.76 -7.53
CA PHE A 140 1.32 8.99 -7.65
C PHE A 140 0.18 9.64 -6.87
N TYR A 141 -1.03 9.34 -7.28
CA TYR A 141 -2.21 9.84 -6.57
C TYR A 141 -2.32 9.27 -5.15
N ARG A 142 -2.80 10.12 -4.23
CA ARG A 142 -3.26 9.67 -2.92
C ARG A 142 -4.43 8.71 -3.10
N ARG A 143 -4.52 7.70 -2.26
CA ARG A 143 -5.62 6.74 -2.30
C ARG A 143 -6.98 7.42 -2.29
N GLY A 144 -7.86 6.98 -3.19
CA GLY A 144 -9.22 7.50 -3.33
C GLY A 144 -9.33 8.97 -3.74
N SER A 145 -8.26 9.54 -4.31
CA SER A 145 -8.27 10.94 -4.77
C SER A 145 -7.38 11.13 -6.00
N HIS A 146 -7.51 12.29 -6.66
CA HIS A 146 -6.63 12.74 -7.73
C HIS A 146 -5.55 13.73 -7.23
N ARG A 147 -5.36 13.85 -5.92
CA ARG A 147 -4.29 14.67 -5.36
C ARG A 147 -2.97 13.92 -5.45
N ILE A 148 -1.94 14.55 -5.99
CA ILE A 148 -0.60 13.97 -6.09
C ILE A 148 0.06 13.93 -4.71
N VAL A 149 0.67 12.79 -4.40
CA VAL A 149 1.65 12.65 -3.32
C VAL A 149 3.01 12.88 -3.96
N ASN A 150 3.61 14.03 -3.66
CA ASN A 150 4.90 14.38 -4.23
C ASN A 150 5.95 13.32 -3.91
N MET A 151 6.76 12.96 -4.90
CA MET A 151 7.66 11.81 -4.82
C MET A 151 8.98 12.12 -5.51
N ASN A 152 10.08 12.03 -4.77
CA ASN A 152 11.43 12.15 -5.33
C ASN A 152 12.04 10.78 -5.63
N ARG A 153 11.54 9.73 -4.98
CA ARG A 153 12.00 8.36 -5.13
C ARG A 153 10.84 7.39 -4.90
N CYS A 154 10.85 6.29 -5.67
CA CYS A 154 9.92 5.19 -5.46
C CYS A 154 10.68 3.87 -5.37
N PRO A 155 10.72 3.20 -4.20
CA PRO A 155 11.51 1.98 -4.03
C PRO A 155 11.02 0.79 -4.86
N VAL A 156 9.81 0.87 -5.43
CA VAL A 156 9.26 -0.17 -6.32
C VAL A 156 9.74 -0.01 -7.75
N LEU A 157 10.12 1.20 -8.15
CA LEU A 157 10.68 1.46 -9.47
C LEU A 157 12.11 0.92 -9.58
N ASP A 158 12.48 0.51 -10.79
CA ASP A 158 13.86 0.19 -11.13
C ASP A 158 14.76 1.39 -10.78
N PRO A 159 15.88 1.18 -10.07
CA PRO A 159 16.77 2.25 -9.65
C PRO A 159 17.26 3.15 -10.80
N ARG A 160 17.32 2.65 -12.02
CA ARG A 160 17.68 3.44 -13.21
C ARG A 160 16.68 4.58 -13.50
N LEU A 161 15.43 4.43 -13.04
CA LEU A 161 14.42 5.47 -13.16
C LEU A 161 14.57 6.58 -12.12
N ASP A 162 15.27 6.33 -11.01
CA ASP A 162 15.54 7.35 -9.98
C ASP A 162 16.35 8.53 -10.56
N ALA A 163 17.28 8.24 -11.48
CA ALA A 163 18.06 9.30 -12.17
C ALA A 163 17.17 10.20 -13.03
N LEU A 164 16.16 9.66 -13.68
CA LEU A 164 15.21 10.44 -14.47
C LEU A 164 14.31 11.30 -13.59
N ILE A 165 13.89 10.77 -12.44
CA ILE A 165 13.11 11.50 -11.44
C ILE A 165 13.94 12.66 -10.88
N ALA A 166 15.21 12.40 -10.54
CA ALA A 166 16.13 13.42 -10.02
C ALA A 166 16.43 14.50 -11.07
N ALA A 167 16.60 14.14 -12.34
CA ALA A 167 16.81 15.09 -13.44
C ALA A 167 15.57 15.98 -13.65
N ALA A 168 14.37 15.43 -13.57
CA ALA A 168 13.13 16.18 -13.64
C ALA A 168 12.98 17.16 -12.47
N ASP A 169 13.41 16.76 -11.27
CA ASP A 169 13.44 17.63 -10.10
C ASP A 169 14.45 18.78 -10.27
N ALA A 170 15.67 18.47 -10.71
CA ALA A 170 16.72 19.48 -10.98
C ALA A 170 16.31 20.49 -12.06
N ALA A 171 15.52 20.07 -13.04
CA ALA A 171 14.95 20.94 -14.06
C ALA A 171 13.77 21.81 -13.56
N GLY A 172 13.45 21.74 -12.26
CA GLY A 172 12.30 22.46 -11.68
C GLY A 172 10.95 21.85 -12.05
N VAL A 173 10.95 20.66 -12.60
CA VAL A 173 9.73 19.92 -12.98
C VAL A 173 9.14 19.22 -11.77
N MET A 174 9.96 18.90 -10.75
CA MET A 174 9.52 18.30 -9.47
C MET A 174 10.13 19.09 -8.30
N PRO A 175 9.34 19.51 -7.31
CA PRO A 175 9.89 20.20 -6.13
C PRO A 175 10.60 19.18 -5.22
N THR A 176 11.77 19.55 -4.74
CA THR A 176 12.55 18.82 -3.74
C THR A 176 11.75 18.62 -2.45
N LEU A 177 11.72 17.40 -1.93
CA LEU A 177 11.51 17.21 -0.50
C LEU A 177 12.65 17.93 0.21
N SER A 178 12.33 18.76 1.20
CA SER A 178 13.37 19.47 1.95
C SER A 178 14.41 18.48 2.51
N ALA A 179 15.67 18.90 2.61
CA ALA A 179 16.75 18.10 3.18
C ALA A 179 16.38 17.54 4.59
N ALA A 180 15.52 18.23 5.34
CA ALA A 180 14.97 17.77 6.61
C ALA A 180 14.11 16.51 6.48
N ALA A 181 13.34 16.36 5.41
CA ALA A 181 12.57 15.14 5.15
C ALA A 181 13.47 13.97 4.73
N MET A 182 14.60 14.26 4.10
CA MET A 182 15.61 13.24 3.75
C MET A 182 16.43 12.83 4.97
N ALA A 183 16.73 13.74 5.88
CA ALA A 183 17.47 13.46 7.13
C ALA A 183 16.64 12.63 8.14
N ALA A 184 15.32 12.70 8.09
CA ALA A 184 14.42 11.84 8.87
C ALA A 184 14.31 10.40 8.31
N TRP A 185 15.00 10.09 7.21
CA TRP A 185 15.09 8.75 6.65
C TRP A 185 16.18 7.98 7.38
N PRO A 186 15.87 7.08 8.31
CA PRO A 186 16.90 6.21 8.87
C PRO A 186 17.43 5.37 7.72
N HIS A 187 18.75 5.38 7.57
CA HIS A 187 19.51 4.65 6.57
C HIS A 187 18.93 3.25 6.39
N ILE A 188 18.16 3.05 5.30
CA ILE A 188 17.90 1.73 4.80
C ILE A 188 19.18 1.36 4.09
N THR A 189 20.09 0.72 4.82
CA THR A 189 21.13 -0.09 4.19
C THR A 189 20.39 -1.05 3.26
N PRO A 190 20.67 -1.03 1.95
CA PRO A 190 20.15 -2.07 1.08
C PRO A 190 20.57 -3.40 1.70
N PRO A 191 19.68 -4.40 1.77
CA PRO A 191 20.10 -5.72 2.17
C PRO A 191 21.21 -6.14 1.22
N THR A 192 22.38 -6.44 1.78
CA THR A 192 23.48 -7.08 1.07
C THR A 192 23.01 -8.48 0.69
N TRP A 193 22.52 -8.59 -0.53
CA TRP A 193 22.29 -9.88 -1.15
C TRP A 193 23.66 -10.38 -1.62
N MET A 194 24.31 -11.23 -0.84
CA MET A 194 25.22 -12.26 -1.30
C MET A 194 24.46 -13.57 -1.35
#